data_47e0377a787f0718b2e3e0c4a74e190c
#
_entry.id   47e0377a787f0718b2e3e0c4a74e190c
#
_cell.length_a   1.000
_cell.length_b   1.000
_cell.length_c   1.000
_cell.angle_alpha   90.00
_cell.angle_beta   90.00
_cell.angle_gamma   90.00
#
_symmetry.space_group_name_H-M   'P 1'
#
loop_
_entity.id
_entity.type
_entity.pdbx_description
1 polymer ?
#
loop_
_entity_poly.entity_id
_entity_poly.type
_entity_poly.pdbx_seq_one_letter_code
_entity_poly.pdbx_strand_id
1 'polypeptide(L)'
;MSDNSELRPIHQSKSMSSAYCDPVLIKDGTVCQLYRVSRAGKYFIIKTAKGESGAYADLIRREYELSIALSHPYIVSVFTFEEVTPVGPGIVMEYIDGYTLTEFIGQNPSRRLRRRAVDQLLDAVAYLHKKGIVHNDLKPDNILISRVDNTLKIIDFGLSDNDAYFLYKGLGCTPQYASPELKANKQTDCRSDIYSLGLLMKDIIGKRYSAISSRACDPIPQKRYADVAQIQKALSRRRNVLPVIFGVLLIILTLCLYFTGSKLRALQSVQEKAVRREHFADSICKDIDKRMAEIYEPVIDTLPAIKYQDVCYQELAKAMERLPSVSQSFQNSTQDSELLSRFNSYYTNLQFKYYYGALEIIELKPLSQTLKGFDSGD
;
A
#
# COMPACT_ATOMS: atom_id res chain seq x y z
N MET A 1 -8.54 22.69 -78.85
CA MET A 1 -8.99 23.40 -77.64
C MET A 1 -8.02 23.01 -76.54
N SER A 2 -7.00 23.82 -76.36
CA SER A 2 -5.90 23.66 -75.42
C SER A 2 -6.24 24.45 -74.18
N ASP A 3 -6.36 23.76 -73.06
CA ASP A 3 -6.57 24.40 -71.77
C ASP A 3 -5.21 24.50 -71.02
N ASN A 4 -4.68 25.70 -71.08
CA ASN A 4 -3.47 26.13 -70.38
C ASN A 4 -3.89 26.57 -68.99
N SER A 5 -3.82 25.67 -67.97
CA SER A 5 -3.87 26.05 -66.57
C SER A 5 -2.51 26.56 -66.11
N GLU A 6 -2.38 27.88 -66.14
CA GLU A 6 -1.22 28.58 -65.49
C GLU A 6 -1.13 28.26 -64.02
N LEU A 7 -0.08 27.53 -63.63
CA LEU A 7 0.35 27.39 -62.25
C LEU A 7 0.81 28.76 -61.76
N ARG A 8 0.04 29.36 -60.86
CA ARG A 8 0.45 30.60 -60.17
C ARG A 8 1.72 30.32 -59.38
N PRO A 9 2.75 31.22 -59.41
CA PRO A 9 3.95 31.06 -58.65
C PRO A 9 3.60 31.10 -57.15
N ILE A 10 4.00 30.07 -56.43
CA ILE A 10 3.96 30.04 -54.96
C ILE A 10 4.76 31.22 -54.45
N HIS A 11 4.09 32.11 -53.76
CA HIS A 11 4.74 33.25 -53.07
C HIS A 11 6.05 32.81 -52.45
N GLN A 12 7.14 33.38 -52.84
CA GLN A 12 8.43 33.30 -52.15
C GLN A 12 8.21 33.75 -50.69
N SER A 13 8.05 32.77 -49.79
CA SER A 13 8.12 33.04 -48.38
C SER A 13 9.47 33.71 -48.12
N LYS A 14 9.44 34.91 -47.53
CA LYS A 14 10.64 35.57 -46.97
C LYS A 14 11.51 34.50 -46.36
N SER A 15 12.75 34.34 -46.82
CA SER A 15 13.74 33.45 -46.22
C SER A 15 13.87 33.85 -44.77
N MET A 16 13.24 33.08 -43.89
CA MET A 16 13.51 33.21 -42.46
C MET A 16 15.00 32.95 -42.30
N SER A 17 15.71 33.91 -41.73
CA SER A 17 17.14 33.83 -41.44
C SER A 17 17.43 32.47 -40.80
N SER A 18 18.18 31.60 -41.48
CA SER A 18 18.60 30.29 -40.98
C SER A 18 19.70 30.41 -39.92
N ALA A 19 20.13 31.61 -39.63
CA ALA A 19 21.22 31.90 -38.68
C ALA A 19 20.71 31.85 -37.23
N TYR A 20 21.56 31.41 -36.35
CA TYR A 20 21.36 31.55 -34.92
C TYR A 20 21.60 32.99 -34.49
N CYS A 21 20.75 33.52 -33.63
CA CYS A 21 20.77 34.89 -33.15
C CYS A 21 20.93 34.94 -31.62
N ASP A 22 21.28 36.11 -31.10
CA ASP A 22 21.30 36.45 -29.67
C ASP A 22 22.11 35.47 -28.80
N PRO A 23 23.39 35.22 -29.10
CA PRO A 23 24.19 34.33 -28.29
C PRO A 23 24.42 34.90 -26.89
N VAL A 24 23.96 34.17 -25.88
CA VAL A 24 24.17 34.52 -24.47
C VAL A 24 24.99 33.41 -23.82
N LEU A 25 26.18 33.77 -23.33
CA LEU A 25 27.02 32.84 -22.58
C LEU A 25 26.32 32.46 -21.27
N ILE A 26 26.02 31.18 -21.09
CA ILE A 26 25.37 30.68 -19.89
C ILE A 26 26.32 29.91 -18.96
N LYS A 27 27.41 29.38 -19.49
CA LYS A 27 28.45 28.71 -18.69
C LYS A 27 29.81 28.90 -19.35
N ASP A 28 30.77 29.38 -18.56
CA ASP A 28 32.17 29.45 -18.94
C ASP A 28 32.99 28.40 -18.18
N GLY A 29 33.07 27.21 -18.75
CA GLY A 29 33.78 26.07 -18.15
C GLY A 29 35.30 26.13 -18.43
N THR A 30 36.02 25.13 -17.94
CA THR A 30 37.48 25.01 -18.18
C THR A 30 37.80 24.56 -19.59
N VAL A 31 36.99 23.65 -20.15
CA VAL A 31 37.20 23.00 -21.44
C VAL A 31 36.22 23.49 -22.51
N CYS A 32 35.00 23.80 -22.10
CA CYS A 32 33.93 24.18 -23.00
C CYS A 32 33.15 25.39 -22.49
N GLN A 33 32.53 26.07 -23.42
CA GLN A 33 31.57 27.14 -23.17
C GLN A 33 30.20 26.75 -23.68
N LEU A 34 29.15 27.16 -22.95
CA LEU A 34 27.76 26.91 -23.33
C LEU A 34 27.08 28.25 -23.62
N TYR A 35 26.53 28.36 -24.81
CA TYR A 35 25.77 29.54 -25.24
C TYR A 35 24.30 29.15 -25.46
N ARG A 36 23.39 29.99 -25.00
CA ARG A 36 22.00 29.95 -25.43
C ARG A 36 21.87 30.85 -26.67
N VAL A 37 21.29 30.32 -27.72
CA VAL A 37 20.99 31.03 -28.96
C VAL A 37 19.52 30.88 -29.32
N SER A 38 19.03 31.77 -30.17
CA SER A 38 17.68 31.69 -30.73
C SER A 38 17.71 31.41 -32.22
N ARG A 39 16.77 30.62 -32.73
CA ARG A 39 16.54 30.39 -34.16
C ARG A 39 15.07 30.13 -34.40
N ALA A 40 14.44 30.86 -35.30
CA ALA A 40 13.03 30.73 -35.63
C ALA A 40 12.10 30.74 -34.40
N GLY A 41 12.39 31.60 -33.42
CA GLY A 41 11.60 31.74 -32.20
C GLY A 41 11.79 30.62 -31.16
N LYS A 42 12.75 29.71 -31.39
CA LYS A 42 13.10 28.64 -30.42
C LYS A 42 14.52 28.88 -29.90
N TYR A 43 14.74 28.44 -28.64
CA TYR A 43 16.07 28.46 -28.05
C TYR A 43 16.79 27.13 -28.23
N PHE A 44 18.12 27.23 -28.37
CA PHE A 44 19.05 26.11 -28.49
C PHE A 44 20.26 26.37 -27.60
N ILE A 45 20.98 25.32 -27.26
CA ILE A 45 22.28 25.37 -26.61
C ILE A 45 23.36 25.06 -27.65
N ILE A 46 24.39 25.89 -27.68
CA ILE A 46 25.61 25.58 -28.39
C ILE A 46 26.70 25.26 -27.36
N LYS A 47 27.26 24.05 -27.44
CA LYS A 47 28.45 23.65 -26.66
C LYS A 47 29.68 23.71 -27.56
N THR A 48 30.59 24.63 -27.27
CA THR A 48 31.81 24.84 -28.04
C THR A 48 33.05 24.64 -27.17
N ALA A 49 34.19 24.35 -27.78
CA ALA A 49 35.48 24.29 -27.10
C ALA A 49 35.92 25.67 -26.61
N LYS A 50 36.56 25.72 -25.43
CA LYS A 50 37.12 26.95 -24.92
C LYS A 50 38.51 27.21 -25.52
N GLY A 51 38.68 28.36 -26.17
CA GLY A 51 39.93 28.75 -26.77
C GLY A 51 40.28 27.96 -28.04
N GLU A 52 41.51 28.09 -28.50
CA GLU A 52 41.99 27.50 -29.76
C GLU A 52 42.66 26.12 -29.58
N SER A 53 42.45 25.46 -28.44
CA SER A 53 43.05 24.14 -28.17
C SER A 53 42.41 23.06 -29.03
N GLY A 54 43.18 22.50 -29.97
CA GLY A 54 42.72 21.36 -30.79
C GLY A 54 42.25 20.17 -29.96
N ALA A 55 42.90 19.92 -28.82
CA ALA A 55 42.48 18.85 -27.91
C ALA A 55 41.06 19.03 -27.33
N TYR A 56 40.67 20.28 -27.04
CA TYR A 56 39.31 20.57 -26.56
C TYR A 56 38.28 20.44 -27.68
N ALA A 57 38.63 20.88 -28.89
CA ALA A 57 37.80 20.71 -30.08
C ALA A 57 37.54 19.21 -30.36
N ASP A 58 38.57 18.36 -30.25
CA ASP A 58 38.46 16.92 -30.44
C ASP A 58 37.55 16.27 -29.38
N LEU A 59 37.62 16.74 -28.12
CA LEU A 59 36.73 16.26 -27.07
C LEU A 59 35.25 16.56 -27.36
N ILE A 60 34.95 17.80 -27.80
CA ILE A 60 33.58 18.19 -28.15
C ILE A 60 33.10 17.40 -29.36
N ARG A 61 33.95 17.11 -30.34
CA ARG A 61 33.59 16.31 -31.50
C ARG A 61 33.28 14.85 -31.11
N ARG A 62 34.08 14.24 -30.25
CA ARG A 62 33.83 12.89 -29.75
C ARG A 62 32.51 12.84 -28.96
N GLU A 63 32.24 13.84 -28.12
CA GLU A 63 30.96 13.94 -27.41
C GLU A 63 29.77 14.01 -28.38
N TYR A 64 29.91 14.77 -29.47
CA TYR A 64 28.91 14.83 -30.53
C TYR A 64 28.65 13.45 -31.16
N GLU A 65 29.71 12.74 -31.54
CA GLU A 65 29.62 11.41 -32.16
C GLU A 65 28.93 10.38 -31.28
N LEU A 66 29.15 10.45 -29.97
CA LEU A 66 28.47 9.60 -29.01
C LEU A 66 27.00 10.00 -28.83
N SER A 67 26.71 11.28 -28.74
CA SER A 67 25.40 11.79 -28.33
C SER A 67 24.38 11.90 -29.45
N ILE A 68 24.84 12.13 -30.73
CA ILE A 68 23.90 12.29 -31.88
C ILE A 68 23.03 11.03 -32.14
N ALA A 69 23.54 9.85 -31.80
CA ALA A 69 22.81 8.60 -31.95
C ALA A 69 21.84 8.28 -30.78
N LEU A 70 21.82 9.14 -29.76
CA LEU A 70 20.95 8.93 -28.59
C LEU A 70 19.59 9.58 -28.82
N SER A 71 18.54 8.78 -28.65
CA SER A 71 17.17 9.26 -28.70
C SER A 71 16.40 8.66 -27.53
N HIS A 72 16.17 9.48 -26.48
CA HIS A 72 15.49 9.06 -25.26
C HIS A 72 14.80 10.26 -24.59
N PRO A 73 13.59 10.12 -24.05
CA PRO A 73 12.85 11.24 -23.46
C PRO A 73 13.58 11.91 -22.27
N TYR A 74 14.47 11.19 -21.59
CA TYR A 74 15.20 11.67 -20.41
C TYR A 74 16.69 11.95 -20.69
N ILE A 75 17.04 12.11 -21.95
CA ILE A 75 18.37 12.52 -22.43
C ILE A 75 18.19 13.76 -23.31
N VAL A 76 19.12 14.70 -23.23
CA VAL A 76 19.10 15.88 -24.08
C VAL A 76 19.18 15.47 -25.54
N SER A 77 18.38 16.10 -26.40
CA SER A 77 18.44 15.87 -27.85
C SER A 77 19.57 16.66 -28.43
N VAL A 78 20.49 16.02 -29.16
CA VAL A 78 21.53 16.61 -29.94
C VAL A 78 21.06 16.66 -31.40
N PHE A 79 21.23 17.79 -32.07
CA PHE A 79 20.72 18.01 -33.43
C PHE A 79 21.80 17.95 -34.50
N THR A 80 22.89 18.68 -34.29
CA THR A 80 23.96 18.80 -35.29
C THR A 80 25.26 19.27 -34.65
N PHE A 81 26.36 19.20 -35.40
CA PHE A 81 27.62 19.87 -35.12
C PHE A 81 27.89 20.80 -36.29
N GLU A 82 27.91 22.09 -36.03
CA GLU A 82 28.07 23.09 -37.07
C GLU A 82 28.80 24.34 -36.57
N GLU A 83 29.27 25.17 -37.54
CA GLU A 83 29.82 26.49 -37.27
C GLU A 83 28.71 27.49 -36.96
N VAL A 84 28.71 28.05 -35.77
CA VAL A 84 27.71 29.02 -35.31
C VAL A 84 28.35 30.39 -35.08
N THR A 85 28.17 31.33 -36.00
CA THR A 85 28.67 32.70 -35.86
C THR A 85 27.88 33.48 -34.81
N PRO A 86 28.52 34.22 -33.87
CA PRO A 86 29.96 34.40 -33.66
C PRO A 86 30.60 33.40 -32.67
N VAL A 87 29.90 32.33 -32.29
CA VAL A 87 30.27 31.41 -31.20
C VAL A 87 31.39 30.46 -31.61
N GLY A 88 31.44 30.04 -32.88
CA GLY A 88 32.38 29.06 -33.42
C GLY A 88 31.77 27.66 -33.60
N PRO A 89 32.61 26.65 -33.92
CA PRO A 89 32.15 25.28 -34.13
C PRO A 89 31.68 24.63 -32.81
N GLY A 90 30.52 23.98 -32.86
CA GLY A 90 29.98 23.39 -31.65
C GLY A 90 28.80 22.45 -31.87
N ILE A 91 28.43 21.78 -30.81
CA ILE A 91 27.24 20.90 -30.72
C ILE A 91 26.00 21.76 -30.52
N VAL A 92 25.05 21.65 -31.43
CA VAL A 92 23.72 22.26 -31.27
C VAL A 92 22.80 21.25 -30.61
N MET A 93 22.22 21.62 -29.48
CA MET A 93 21.34 20.74 -28.69
C MET A 93 20.11 21.46 -28.17
N GLU A 94 19.18 20.66 -27.66
CA GLU A 94 17.93 21.09 -27.03
C GLU A 94 18.20 22.06 -25.85
N TYR A 95 17.51 23.23 -25.86
CA TYR A 95 17.46 24.10 -24.70
C TYR A 95 16.37 23.59 -23.74
N ILE A 96 16.74 23.41 -22.49
CA ILE A 96 15.83 22.97 -21.42
C ILE A 96 15.66 24.15 -20.45
N ASP A 97 14.45 24.72 -20.39
CA ASP A 97 14.11 25.64 -19.31
C ASP A 97 13.82 24.80 -18.04
N GLY A 98 14.79 24.74 -17.16
CA GLY A 98 14.78 23.82 -16.03
C GLY A 98 15.64 24.27 -14.87
N TYR A 99 15.60 23.45 -13.82
CA TYR A 99 16.45 23.53 -12.65
C TYR A 99 17.52 22.44 -12.72
N THR A 100 18.71 22.71 -12.21
CA THR A 100 19.64 21.62 -11.87
C THR A 100 19.01 20.71 -10.83
N LEU A 101 19.49 19.47 -10.75
CA LEU A 101 18.99 18.54 -9.75
C LEU A 101 19.18 19.07 -8.31
N THR A 102 20.27 19.79 -8.05
CA THR A 102 20.50 20.43 -6.74
C THR A 102 19.44 21.47 -6.43
N GLU A 103 19.15 22.37 -7.37
CA GLU A 103 18.11 23.39 -7.21
C GLU A 103 16.72 22.77 -7.02
N PHE A 104 16.42 21.74 -7.81
CA PHE A 104 15.16 20.99 -7.68
C PHE A 104 15.00 20.36 -6.28
N ILE A 105 16.05 19.72 -5.76
CA ILE A 105 16.03 19.14 -4.40
C ILE A 105 15.86 20.26 -3.36
N GLY A 106 16.53 21.40 -3.54
CA GLY A 106 16.42 22.57 -2.65
C GLY A 106 15.01 23.15 -2.53
N GLN A 107 14.19 23.03 -3.57
CA GLN A 107 12.78 23.44 -3.56
C GLN A 107 11.88 22.49 -2.72
N ASN A 108 12.44 21.45 -2.13
CA ASN A 108 11.71 20.44 -1.34
C ASN A 108 10.50 19.82 -2.06
N PRO A 109 10.70 19.26 -3.27
CA PRO A 109 9.61 18.73 -4.08
C PRO A 109 8.88 17.58 -3.38
N SER A 110 7.61 17.35 -3.78
CA SER A 110 6.80 16.27 -3.22
C SER A 110 7.47 14.92 -3.41
N ARG A 111 7.11 13.96 -2.53
CA ARG A 111 7.62 12.57 -2.62
C ARG A 111 7.35 11.92 -3.98
N ARG A 112 6.25 12.28 -4.61
CA ARG A 112 5.88 11.80 -5.96
C ARG A 112 6.85 12.31 -7.00
N LEU A 113 7.18 13.59 -6.98
CA LEU A 113 8.12 14.20 -7.93
C LEU A 113 9.55 13.68 -7.74
N ARG A 114 10.03 13.58 -6.49
CA ARG A 114 11.35 12.98 -6.19
C ARG A 114 11.46 11.56 -6.73
N ARG A 115 10.41 10.78 -6.57
CA ARG A 115 10.37 9.41 -7.07
C ARG A 115 10.35 9.36 -8.59
N ARG A 116 9.53 10.22 -9.24
CA ARG A 116 9.49 10.32 -10.69
C ARG A 116 10.88 10.65 -11.24
N ALA A 117 11.60 11.57 -10.62
CA ALA A 117 12.97 11.92 -11.01
C ALA A 117 13.93 10.72 -10.93
N VAL A 118 13.84 9.90 -9.86
CA VAL A 118 14.64 8.66 -9.76
C VAL A 118 14.25 7.66 -10.82
N ASP A 119 12.95 7.40 -11.04
CA ASP A 119 12.49 6.44 -12.05
C ASP A 119 12.97 6.87 -13.45
N GLN A 120 12.90 8.16 -13.80
CA GLN A 120 13.37 8.72 -15.07
C GLN A 120 14.90 8.65 -15.23
N LEU A 121 15.63 8.94 -14.15
CA LEU A 121 17.11 8.84 -14.15
C LEU A 121 17.56 7.40 -14.39
N LEU A 122 16.96 6.43 -13.70
CA LEU A 122 17.26 5.02 -13.88
C LEU A 122 16.94 4.55 -15.30
N ASP A 123 15.84 5.01 -15.88
CA ASP A 123 15.44 4.66 -17.23
C ASP A 123 16.44 5.20 -18.28
N ALA A 124 16.86 6.45 -18.11
CA ALA A 124 17.89 7.06 -18.97
C ALA A 124 19.23 6.30 -18.91
N VAL A 125 19.70 5.96 -17.69
CA VAL A 125 20.99 5.26 -17.55
C VAL A 125 20.88 3.81 -18.03
N ALA A 126 19.75 3.13 -17.82
CA ALA A 126 19.50 1.81 -18.39
C ALA A 126 19.58 1.82 -19.94
N TYR A 127 19.03 2.87 -20.56
CA TYR A 127 19.12 3.05 -22.01
C TYR A 127 20.58 3.25 -22.47
N LEU A 128 21.38 4.07 -21.78
CA LEU A 128 22.80 4.25 -22.09
C LEU A 128 23.57 2.93 -21.99
N HIS A 129 23.40 2.21 -20.90
CA HIS A 129 24.07 0.92 -20.68
C HIS A 129 23.67 -0.12 -21.75
N LYS A 130 22.40 -0.12 -22.19
CA LYS A 130 21.95 -0.98 -23.30
C LYS A 130 22.64 -0.63 -24.64
N LYS A 131 23.04 0.64 -24.81
CA LYS A 131 23.83 1.10 -25.97
C LYS A 131 25.33 0.89 -25.78
N GLY A 132 25.78 0.29 -24.67
CA GLY A 132 27.19 0.09 -24.36
C GLY A 132 27.91 1.34 -23.87
N ILE A 133 27.17 2.39 -23.49
CA ILE A 133 27.74 3.67 -23.07
C ILE A 133 27.72 3.73 -21.54
N VAL A 134 28.89 3.98 -20.93
CA VAL A 134 29.07 4.28 -19.51
C VAL A 134 29.23 5.80 -19.38
N HIS A 135 28.41 6.45 -18.55
CA HIS A 135 28.39 7.92 -18.49
C HIS A 135 29.59 8.51 -17.76
N ASN A 136 30.06 7.87 -16.68
CA ASN A 136 31.22 8.24 -15.85
C ASN A 136 31.14 9.58 -15.11
N ASP A 137 30.24 10.52 -15.46
CA ASP A 137 30.09 11.83 -14.83
C ASP A 137 28.65 12.15 -14.43
N LEU A 138 27.94 11.16 -13.90
CA LEU A 138 26.61 11.37 -13.35
C LEU A 138 26.70 12.18 -12.05
N LYS A 139 26.24 13.42 -12.10
CA LYS A 139 26.22 14.38 -10.98
C LYS A 139 25.03 15.33 -11.11
N PRO A 140 24.64 16.04 -10.04
CA PRO A 140 23.50 16.95 -10.07
C PRO A 140 23.58 18.04 -11.14
N ASP A 141 24.78 18.54 -11.46
CA ASP A 141 24.99 19.60 -12.44
C ASP A 141 24.72 19.13 -13.88
N ASN A 142 24.82 17.83 -14.14
CA ASN A 142 24.58 17.21 -15.44
C ASN A 142 23.14 16.67 -15.59
N ILE A 143 22.27 17.06 -14.65
CA ILE A 143 20.86 16.64 -14.65
C ILE A 143 19.99 17.88 -14.50
N LEU A 144 19.12 18.12 -15.48
CA LEU A 144 18.11 19.17 -15.44
C LEU A 144 16.72 18.58 -15.21
N ILE A 145 15.88 19.34 -14.51
CA ILE A 145 14.45 19.06 -14.36
C ILE A 145 13.68 20.20 -15.00
N SER A 146 12.93 19.91 -16.05
CA SER A 146 12.12 20.88 -16.80
C SER A 146 11.09 21.54 -15.88
N ARG A 147 10.94 22.87 -16.00
CA ARG A 147 9.93 23.66 -15.28
C ARG A 147 8.52 23.39 -15.76
N VAL A 148 8.39 22.98 -17.02
CA VAL A 148 7.07 22.81 -17.66
C VAL A 148 6.35 21.57 -17.12
N ASP A 149 7.05 20.44 -17.07
CA ASP A 149 6.43 19.14 -16.81
C ASP A 149 7.17 18.28 -15.78
N ASN A 150 8.24 18.83 -15.16
CA ASN A 150 9.13 18.11 -14.24
C ASN A 150 9.79 16.88 -14.88
N THR A 151 10.03 16.90 -16.18
CA THR A 151 10.78 15.84 -16.86
C THR A 151 12.27 16.02 -16.62
N LEU A 152 12.93 14.92 -16.21
CA LEU A 152 14.38 14.87 -16.03
C LEU A 152 15.06 14.77 -17.41
N LYS A 153 16.21 15.44 -17.56
CA LYS A 153 17.09 15.31 -18.73
C LYS A 153 18.55 15.22 -18.28
N ILE A 154 19.28 14.21 -18.75
CA ILE A 154 20.75 14.15 -18.68
C ILE A 154 21.29 14.97 -19.81
N ILE A 155 22.25 15.89 -19.53
CA ILE A 155 22.64 16.95 -20.47
C ILE A 155 24.10 16.95 -20.93
N ASP A 156 24.96 16.09 -20.39
CA ASP A 156 26.41 16.13 -20.69
C ASP A 156 26.99 14.71 -20.78
N PHE A 157 27.70 14.42 -21.87
CA PHE A 157 28.32 13.12 -22.17
C PHE A 157 29.85 13.24 -22.35
N GLY A 158 30.44 14.37 -21.97
CA GLY A 158 31.86 14.69 -22.24
C GLY A 158 32.86 13.71 -21.62
N LEU A 159 32.46 12.91 -20.61
CA LEU A 159 33.33 11.93 -19.95
C LEU A 159 32.88 10.47 -20.18
N SER A 160 31.99 10.25 -21.13
CA SER A 160 31.52 8.92 -21.48
C SER A 160 32.60 8.06 -22.18
N ASP A 161 33.71 8.68 -22.60
CA ASP A 161 34.92 8.01 -23.02
C ASP A 161 35.96 7.99 -21.88
N ASN A 162 36.57 6.85 -21.62
CA ASN A 162 37.59 6.73 -20.56
C ASN A 162 38.79 7.63 -20.82
N ASP A 163 39.20 7.84 -22.06
CA ASP A 163 40.31 8.71 -22.42
C ASP A 163 39.99 10.18 -22.11
N ALA A 164 38.77 10.62 -22.36
CA ALA A 164 38.32 11.95 -22.00
C ALA A 164 38.38 12.21 -20.48
N TYR A 165 38.01 11.22 -19.65
CA TYR A 165 38.09 11.36 -18.21
C TYR A 165 39.51 11.66 -17.69
N PHE A 166 40.51 10.98 -18.24
CA PHE A 166 41.92 11.22 -17.85
C PHE A 166 42.40 12.64 -18.19
N LEU A 167 41.97 13.17 -19.31
CA LEU A 167 42.29 14.55 -19.72
C LEU A 167 41.60 15.57 -18.79
N TYR A 168 40.33 15.35 -18.43
CA TYR A 168 39.59 16.27 -17.56
C TYR A 168 40.08 16.25 -16.10
N LYS A 169 40.57 15.11 -15.59
CA LYS A 169 41.09 14.99 -14.22
C LYS A 169 42.27 15.92 -13.96
N GLY A 170 43.14 16.14 -14.95
CA GLY A 170 44.24 17.10 -14.89
C GLY A 170 43.79 18.55 -14.68
N LEU A 171 42.52 18.86 -14.90
CA LEU A 171 41.90 20.19 -14.83
C LEU A 171 41.16 20.51 -13.52
N GLY A 172 41.35 19.70 -12.46
CA GLY A 172 40.88 20.04 -11.10
C GLY A 172 39.40 19.67 -10.78
N CYS A 173 38.78 18.77 -11.53
CA CYS A 173 37.47 18.24 -11.14
C CYS A 173 37.55 17.45 -9.84
N THR A 174 36.78 17.83 -8.82
CA THR A 174 36.62 17.05 -7.61
C THR A 174 35.41 16.15 -7.79
N PRO A 175 35.62 14.87 -8.02
CA PRO A 175 34.50 13.98 -8.38
C PRO A 175 33.78 13.47 -7.13
N GLN A 176 32.88 14.28 -6.57
CA GLN A 176 32.11 13.89 -5.40
C GLN A 176 31.26 12.64 -5.68
N TYR A 177 30.72 12.52 -6.89
CA TYR A 177 29.86 11.40 -7.32
C TYR A 177 30.61 10.28 -8.04
N ALA A 178 31.90 10.46 -8.32
CA ALA A 178 32.71 9.46 -9.02
C ALA A 178 32.94 8.21 -8.16
N SER A 179 32.91 7.05 -8.79
CA SER A 179 33.17 5.77 -8.14
C SER A 179 34.63 5.64 -7.66
N PRO A 180 34.94 4.78 -6.66
CA PRO A 180 36.31 4.58 -6.18
C PRO A 180 37.29 4.12 -7.27
N GLU A 181 36.87 3.24 -8.16
CA GLU A 181 37.66 2.75 -9.29
C GLU A 181 37.98 3.87 -10.29
N LEU A 182 36.99 4.72 -10.58
CA LEU A 182 37.19 5.89 -11.44
C LEU A 182 38.18 6.88 -10.82
N LYS A 183 38.05 7.16 -9.51
CA LYS A 183 39.01 7.98 -8.75
C LYS A 183 40.40 7.40 -8.75
N ALA A 184 40.54 6.09 -8.76
CA ALA A 184 41.80 5.36 -8.77
C ALA A 184 42.37 5.17 -10.20
N ASN A 185 41.77 5.74 -11.23
CA ASN A 185 42.15 5.59 -12.65
C ASN A 185 42.17 4.12 -13.12
N LYS A 186 41.24 3.31 -12.60
CA LYS A 186 41.08 1.94 -13.06
C LYS A 186 40.03 1.89 -14.17
N GLN A 187 40.08 0.81 -14.94
CA GLN A 187 39.07 0.55 -15.95
C GLN A 187 37.68 0.54 -15.31
N THR A 188 36.74 1.22 -15.92
CA THR A 188 35.35 1.32 -15.44
C THR A 188 34.42 0.50 -16.32
N ASP A 189 33.31 0.07 -15.73
CA ASP A 189 32.17 -0.54 -16.38
C ASP A 189 30.87 0.16 -15.93
N CYS A 190 29.72 -0.35 -16.34
CA CYS A 190 28.41 0.19 -15.96
C CYS A 190 28.20 0.31 -14.44
N ARG A 191 28.98 -0.40 -13.61
CA ARG A 191 28.93 -0.31 -12.16
C ARG A 191 29.50 0.97 -11.59
N SER A 192 30.30 1.72 -12.38
CA SER A 192 30.68 3.08 -12.01
C SER A 192 29.49 4.02 -11.99
N ASP A 193 28.62 3.96 -12.98
CA ASP A 193 27.37 4.71 -12.99
C ASP A 193 26.40 4.24 -11.89
N ILE A 194 26.36 2.94 -11.58
CA ILE A 194 25.58 2.40 -10.46
C ILE A 194 25.98 3.06 -9.13
N TYR A 195 27.28 3.30 -8.92
CA TYR A 195 27.75 4.01 -7.73
C TYR A 195 27.24 5.46 -7.70
N SER A 196 27.38 6.20 -8.79
CA SER A 196 26.89 7.58 -8.91
C SER A 196 25.37 7.65 -8.73
N LEU A 197 24.62 6.70 -9.32
CA LEU A 197 23.18 6.56 -9.13
C LEU A 197 22.82 6.34 -7.65
N GLY A 198 23.60 5.55 -6.93
CA GLY A 198 23.40 5.31 -5.50
C GLY A 198 23.48 6.61 -4.69
N LEU A 199 24.44 7.48 -4.98
CA LEU A 199 24.59 8.80 -4.35
C LEU A 199 23.45 9.73 -4.73
N LEU A 200 23.15 9.87 -6.03
CA LEU A 200 22.05 10.69 -6.53
C LEU A 200 20.70 10.27 -5.93
N MET A 201 20.43 8.97 -5.84
CA MET A 201 19.23 8.46 -5.20
C MET A 201 19.18 8.84 -3.72
N LYS A 202 20.30 8.80 -2.99
CA LYS A 202 20.37 9.23 -1.58
C LYS A 202 20.00 10.70 -1.45
N ASP A 203 20.45 11.56 -2.35
CA ASP A 203 20.15 12.99 -2.35
C ASP A 203 18.70 13.29 -2.73
N ILE A 204 18.15 12.59 -3.72
CA ILE A 204 16.77 12.80 -4.21
C ILE A 204 15.74 12.30 -3.20
N ILE A 205 15.86 11.06 -2.70
CA ILE A 205 14.81 10.37 -1.93
C ILE A 205 15.16 10.11 -0.46
N GLY A 206 16.40 10.45 -0.04
CA GLY A 206 16.86 10.41 1.33
C GLY A 206 16.89 9.00 1.95
N LYS A 207 16.76 8.93 3.28
CA LYS A 207 16.93 7.70 4.08
C LYS A 207 15.97 6.56 3.74
N ARG A 208 14.85 6.84 3.08
CA ARG A 208 13.80 5.83 2.85
C ARG A 208 14.29 4.61 2.05
N TYR A 209 15.25 4.79 1.16
CA TYR A 209 15.81 3.74 0.32
C TYR A 209 17.30 3.49 0.61
N SER A 210 17.73 3.81 1.83
CA SER A 210 19.15 3.73 2.24
C SER A 210 19.79 2.38 1.94
N ALA A 211 19.10 1.25 2.15
CA ALA A 211 19.64 -0.07 1.86
C ALA A 211 19.97 -0.26 0.36
N ILE A 212 19.12 0.28 -0.53
CA ILE A 212 19.35 0.19 -2.00
C ILE A 212 20.51 1.11 -2.38
N SER A 213 20.48 2.37 -1.91
CA SER A 213 21.57 3.33 -2.16
C SER A 213 22.91 2.85 -1.58
N SER A 214 22.93 2.30 -0.36
CA SER A 214 24.14 1.78 0.26
C SER A 214 24.75 0.61 -0.53
N ARG A 215 23.92 -0.31 -1.01
CA ARG A 215 24.40 -1.40 -1.87
C ARG A 215 24.93 -0.88 -3.21
N ALA A 216 24.27 0.11 -3.81
CA ALA A 216 24.75 0.74 -5.04
C ALA A 216 26.10 1.44 -4.83
N CYS A 217 26.32 2.05 -3.63
CA CYS A 217 27.54 2.74 -3.26
C CYS A 217 28.60 1.84 -2.61
N ASP A 218 28.53 0.51 -2.74
CA ASP A 218 29.57 -0.37 -2.19
C ASP A 218 30.94 -0.03 -2.84
N PRO A 219 32.02 0.10 -2.05
CA PRO A 219 33.36 0.37 -2.58
C PRO A 219 33.83 -0.69 -3.60
N ILE A 220 33.39 -1.93 -3.44
CA ILE A 220 33.77 -3.06 -4.30
C ILE A 220 32.71 -3.20 -5.40
N PRO A 221 33.05 -2.99 -6.70
CA PRO A 221 32.09 -3.02 -7.80
C PRO A 221 31.24 -4.31 -7.87
N GLN A 222 31.85 -5.46 -7.57
CA GLN A 222 31.20 -6.78 -7.62
C GLN A 222 30.09 -6.94 -6.56
N LYS A 223 30.11 -6.15 -5.47
CA LYS A 223 29.06 -6.17 -4.43
C LYS A 223 27.89 -5.24 -4.76
N ARG A 224 28.05 -4.34 -5.72
CA ARG A 224 26.98 -3.47 -6.22
C ARG A 224 25.92 -4.28 -6.98
N TYR A 225 24.92 -3.59 -7.46
CA TYR A 225 24.03 -4.14 -8.49
C TYR A 225 24.81 -4.34 -9.79
N ALA A 226 24.52 -5.42 -10.52
CA ALA A 226 25.20 -5.68 -11.79
C ALA A 226 24.73 -4.73 -12.91
N ASP A 227 23.45 -4.31 -12.84
CA ASP A 227 22.79 -3.45 -13.80
C ASP A 227 21.71 -2.59 -13.15
N VAL A 228 21.22 -1.60 -13.90
CA VAL A 228 20.14 -0.69 -13.45
C VAL A 228 18.81 -1.43 -13.24
N ALA A 229 18.54 -2.49 -14.00
CA ALA A 229 17.31 -3.24 -13.88
C ALA A 229 17.18 -3.92 -12.51
N GLN A 230 18.29 -4.32 -11.90
CA GLN A 230 18.29 -4.84 -10.53
C GLN A 230 17.92 -3.77 -9.51
N ILE A 231 18.35 -2.50 -9.69
CA ILE A 231 17.93 -1.37 -8.86
C ILE A 231 16.43 -1.13 -9.01
N GLN A 232 15.93 -1.06 -10.24
CA GLN A 232 14.50 -0.89 -10.54
C GLN A 232 13.65 -2.00 -9.90
N LYS A 233 14.10 -3.25 -9.99
CA LYS A 233 13.46 -4.40 -9.35
C LYS A 233 13.46 -4.31 -7.82
N ALA A 234 14.56 -3.84 -7.22
CA ALA A 234 14.65 -3.65 -5.77
C ALA A 234 13.69 -2.55 -5.29
N LEU A 235 13.60 -1.44 -6.04
CA LEU A 235 12.66 -0.35 -5.78
C LEU A 235 11.19 -0.80 -5.92
N SER A 236 10.87 -1.56 -6.96
CA SER A 236 9.51 -2.05 -7.21
C SER A 236 9.07 -3.09 -6.17
N ARG A 237 9.95 -4.02 -5.76
CA ARG A 237 9.67 -4.98 -4.68
C ARG A 237 9.30 -4.26 -3.39
N ARG A 238 10.10 -3.28 -2.97
CA ARG A 238 9.82 -2.52 -1.75
C ARG A 238 8.51 -1.71 -1.84
N ARG A 239 8.11 -1.29 -3.04
CA ARG A 239 6.85 -0.61 -3.30
C ARG A 239 5.64 -1.49 -3.06
N ASN A 240 5.71 -2.74 -3.50
CA ASN A 240 4.59 -3.66 -3.53
C ASN A 240 4.41 -4.44 -2.21
N VAL A 241 5.46 -4.54 -1.39
CA VAL A 241 5.40 -5.28 -0.12
C VAL A 241 4.43 -4.65 0.89
N LEU A 242 4.43 -3.34 1.06
CA LEU A 242 3.55 -2.64 2.01
C LEU A 242 2.05 -2.85 1.73
N PRO A 243 1.53 -2.60 0.50
CA PRO A 243 0.12 -2.84 0.22
C PRO A 243 -0.28 -4.32 0.32
N VAL A 244 0.63 -5.25 -0.01
CA VAL A 244 0.37 -6.69 0.16
C VAL A 244 0.24 -7.04 1.65
N ILE A 245 1.15 -6.59 2.51
CA ILE A 245 1.06 -6.79 3.96
C ILE A 245 -0.25 -6.21 4.50
N PHE A 246 -0.61 -4.98 4.09
CA PHE A 246 -1.88 -4.35 4.50
C PHE A 246 -3.10 -5.16 4.05
N GLY A 247 -3.08 -5.66 2.82
CA GLY A 247 -4.14 -6.53 2.29
C GLY A 247 -4.28 -7.83 3.09
N VAL A 248 -3.17 -8.49 3.41
CA VAL A 248 -3.16 -9.71 4.23
C VAL A 248 -3.67 -9.43 5.64
N LEU A 249 -3.22 -8.35 6.29
CA LEU A 249 -3.70 -7.96 7.61
C LEU A 249 -5.21 -7.66 7.62
N LEU A 250 -5.71 -7.01 6.58
CA LEU A 250 -7.15 -6.73 6.44
C LEU A 250 -7.96 -8.02 6.31
N ILE A 251 -7.48 -8.99 5.52
CA ILE A 251 -8.11 -10.30 5.37
C ILE A 251 -8.11 -11.05 6.72
N ILE A 252 -6.99 -11.05 7.45
CA ILE A 252 -6.92 -11.68 8.77
C ILE A 252 -7.92 -11.02 9.73
N LEU A 253 -7.99 -9.68 9.75
CA LEU A 253 -8.92 -8.94 10.60
C LEU A 253 -10.38 -9.28 10.27
N THR A 254 -10.74 -9.31 8.98
CA THR A 254 -12.12 -9.67 8.56
C THR A 254 -12.49 -11.11 8.93
N LEU A 255 -11.56 -12.04 8.79
CA LEU A 255 -11.75 -13.43 9.24
C LEU A 255 -11.91 -13.51 10.76
N CYS A 256 -11.10 -12.83 11.54
CA CYS A 256 -11.24 -12.76 12.99
C CYS A 256 -12.61 -12.20 13.42
N LEU A 257 -13.06 -11.12 12.80
CA LEU A 257 -14.38 -10.53 13.06
C LEU A 257 -15.52 -11.48 12.67
N TYR A 258 -15.39 -12.18 11.55
CA TYR A 258 -16.37 -13.19 11.13
C TYR A 258 -16.47 -14.33 12.13
N PHE A 259 -15.33 -14.91 12.57
CA PHE A 259 -15.32 -16.02 13.53
C PHE A 259 -15.80 -15.58 14.92
N THR A 260 -15.40 -14.41 15.40
CA THR A 260 -15.91 -13.88 16.68
C THR A 260 -17.41 -13.61 16.63
N GLY A 261 -17.90 -13.00 15.53
CA GLY A 261 -19.32 -12.78 15.31
C GLY A 261 -20.13 -14.08 15.20
N SER A 262 -19.58 -15.13 14.58
CA SER A 262 -20.23 -16.46 14.50
C SER A 262 -20.31 -17.13 15.86
N LYS A 263 -19.23 -17.07 16.67
CA LYS A 263 -19.24 -17.59 18.04
C LYS A 263 -20.25 -16.85 18.94
N LEU A 264 -20.29 -15.52 18.82
CA LEU A 264 -21.23 -14.70 19.58
C LEU A 264 -22.69 -15.06 19.25
N ARG A 265 -23.00 -15.21 17.96
CA ARG A 265 -24.35 -15.66 17.51
C ARG A 265 -24.70 -17.05 18.03
N ALA A 266 -23.73 -17.99 18.04
CA ALA A 266 -23.91 -19.31 18.59
C ALA A 266 -24.21 -19.26 20.10
N LEU A 267 -23.47 -18.46 20.86
CA LEU A 267 -23.71 -18.25 22.29
C LEU A 267 -25.08 -17.62 22.54
N GLN A 268 -25.47 -16.59 21.78
CA GLN A 268 -26.80 -15.97 21.89
C GLN A 268 -27.92 -16.98 21.62
N SER A 269 -27.75 -17.84 20.58
CA SER A 269 -28.75 -18.86 20.27
C SER A 269 -28.90 -19.91 21.39
N VAL A 270 -27.80 -20.26 22.07
CA VAL A 270 -27.83 -21.17 23.24
C VAL A 270 -28.54 -20.49 24.41
N GLN A 271 -28.22 -19.23 24.68
CA GLN A 271 -28.84 -18.46 25.75
C GLN A 271 -30.34 -18.24 25.52
N GLU A 272 -30.76 -17.93 24.30
CA GLU A 272 -32.17 -17.81 23.94
C GLU A 272 -32.94 -19.13 24.14
N LYS A 273 -32.32 -20.27 23.77
CA LYS A 273 -32.91 -21.59 24.00
C LYS A 273 -33.05 -21.89 25.50
N ALA A 274 -32.03 -21.55 26.29
CA ALA A 274 -32.08 -21.72 27.75
C ALA A 274 -33.19 -20.88 28.38
N VAL A 275 -33.29 -19.60 27.99
CA VAL A 275 -34.38 -18.72 28.48
C VAL A 275 -35.78 -19.24 28.09
N ARG A 276 -35.94 -19.66 26.82
CA ARG A 276 -37.23 -20.28 26.39
C ARG A 276 -37.57 -21.55 27.17
N ARG A 277 -36.55 -22.39 27.44
CA ARG A 277 -36.70 -23.59 28.23
C ARG A 277 -37.16 -23.29 29.67
N GLU A 278 -36.57 -22.22 30.27
CA GLU A 278 -36.93 -21.75 31.60
C GLU A 278 -38.38 -21.22 31.65
N HIS A 279 -38.76 -20.38 30.69
CA HIS A 279 -40.14 -19.87 30.58
C HIS A 279 -41.16 -20.99 30.36
N PHE A 280 -40.80 -21.99 29.55
CA PHE A 280 -41.66 -23.16 29.36
C PHE A 280 -41.82 -23.95 30.64
N ALA A 281 -40.72 -24.19 31.37
CA ALA A 281 -40.76 -24.89 32.65
C ALA A 281 -41.63 -24.16 33.67
N ASP A 282 -41.47 -22.80 33.78
CA ASP A 282 -42.30 -21.99 34.66
C ASP A 282 -43.80 -22.05 34.29
N SER A 283 -44.12 -22.07 33.00
CA SER A 283 -45.50 -22.21 32.52
C SER A 283 -46.13 -23.53 32.92
N ILE A 284 -45.37 -24.61 32.76
CA ILE A 284 -45.88 -25.97 33.17
C ILE A 284 -46.04 -26.05 34.68
N CYS A 285 -45.11 -25.51 35.45
CA CYS A 285 -45.22 -25.49 36.90
C CYS A 285 -46.45 -24.73 37.38
N LYS A 286 -46.72 -23.57 36.78
CA LYS A 286 -47.95 -22.83 37.09
C LYS A 286 -49.20 -23.58 36.73
N ASP A 287 -49.21 -24.36 35.63
CA ASP A 287 -50.35 -25.23 35.27
C ASP A 287 -50.53 -26.37 36.28
N ILE A 288 -49.42 -26.99 36.71
CA ILE A 288 -49.44 -28.02 37.76
C ILE A 288 -49.99 -27.43 39.07
N ASP A 289 -49.45 -26.29 39.52
CA ASP A 289 -49.92 -25.63 40.75
C ASP A 289 -51.43 -25.32 40.68
N LYS A 290 -51.86 -24.74 39.55
CA LYS A 290 -53.28 -24.42 39.35
C LYS A 290 -54.19 -25.66 39.44
N ARG A 291 -53.82 -26.70 38.72
CA ARG A 291 -54.62 -27.97 38.75
C ARG A 291 -54.57 -28.64 40.05
N MET A 292 -53.45 -28.60 40.77
CA MET A 292 -53.36 -29.14 42.13
C MET A 292 -54.22 -28.34 43.09
N ALA A 293 -54.23 -27.02 42.98
CA ALA A 293 -55.10 -26.15 43.77
C ALA A 293 -56.57 -26.42 43.46
N GLU A 294 -56.98 -26.51 42.20
CA GLU A 294 -58.37 -26.87 41.79
C GLU A 294 -58.85 -28.20 42.35
N ILE A 295 -57.94 -29.14 42.57
CA ILE A 295 -58.29 -30.48 43.16
C ILE A 295 -58.33 -30.42 44.67
N TYR A 296 -57.37 -29.75 45.32
CA TYR A 296 -57.19 -29.78 46.75
C TYR A 296 -57.87 -28.67 47.55
N GLU A 297 -57.93 -27.41 47.00
CA GLU A 297 -58.51 -26.27 47.70
C GLU A 297 -59.96 -26.51 48.13
N PRO A 298 -60.85 -27.04 47.26
CA PRO A 298 -62.19 -27.32 47.65
C PRO A 298 -62.32 -28.37 48.81
N VAL A 299 -61.32 -29.30 48.79
CA VAL A 299 -61.30 -30.34 49.88
C VAL A 299 -60.74 -29.73 51.16
N ILE A 300 -59.63 -28.95 51.07
CA ILE A 300 -59.03 -28.29 52.22
C ILE A 300 -60.04 -27.35 52.92
N ASP A 301 -60.79 -26.56 52.13
CA ASP A 301 -61.78 -25.62 52.63
C ASP A 301 -62.98 -26.36 53.36
N THR A 302 -63.26 -27.57 52.90
CA THR A 302 -64.33 -28.35 53.51
C THR A 302 -63.86 -29.15 54.68
N LEU A 303 -62.57 -29.54 54.77
CA LEU A 303 -62.02 -30.38 55.87
C LEU A 303 -62.27 -29.80 57.25
N PRO A 304 -62.15 -28.47 57.54
CA PRO A 304 -62.48 -27.97 58.89
C PRO A 304 -63.93 -28.11 59.32
N ALA A 305 -64.82 -28.20 58.34
CA ALA A 305 -66.27 -28.38 58.60
C ALA A 305 -66.70 -29.85 58.85
N ILE A 306 -65.84 -30.79 58.55
CA ILE A 306 -66.11 -32.23 58.66
C ILE A 306 -65.76 -32.68 60.05
N LYS A 307 -66.79 -33.24 60.74
CA LYS A 307 -66.69 -33.65 62.15
C LYS A 307 -66.01 -34.99 62.37
N TYR A 308 -65.91 -35.83 61.34
CA TYR A 308 -65.36 -37.18 61.41
C TYR A 308 -64.19 -37.40 60.52
N GLN A 309 -63.12 -38.00 61.05
CA GLN A 309 -61.82 -38.17 60.34
C GLN A 309 -61.93 -39.08 59.12
N ASP A 310 -62.79 -40.15 59.21
CA ASP A 310 -62.99 -41.07 58.08
C ASP A 310 -63.61 -40.40 56.85
N VAL A 311 -64.49 -39.43 57.05
CA VAL A 311 -65.04 -38.62 55.92
C VAL A 311 -64.01 -37.70 55.30
N CYS A 312 -63.10 -37.15 56.10
CA CYS A 312 -61.98 -36.34 55.57
C CYS A 312 -61.08 -37.20 54.71
N TYR A 313 -60.78 -38.43 55.10
CA TYR A 313 -59.98 -39.36 54.31
C TYR A 313 -60.68 -39.73 53.00
N GLN A 314 -62.00 -39.94 53.02
CA GLN A 314 -62.75 -40.21 51.78
C GLN A 314 -62.73 -39.03 50.77
N GLU A 315 -62.94 -37.83 51.27
CA GLU A 315 -62.87 -36.67 50.40
C GLU A 315 -61.44 -36.42 49.84
N LEU A 316 -60.39 -36.63 50.66
CA LEU A 316 -59.03 -36.61 50.24
C LEU A 316 -58.71 -37.70 49.19
N ALA A 317 -59.22 -38.90 49.39
CA ALA A 317 -59.08 -40.02 48.44
C ALA A 317 -59.75 -39.72 47.10
N LYS A 318 -60.97 -39.12 47.09
CA LYS A 318 -61.60 -38.65 45.85
C LYS A 318 -60.80 -37.59 45.13
N ALA A 319 -60.13 -36.67 45.84
CA ALA A 319 -59.21 -35.71 45.24
C ALA A 319 -57.99 -36.39 44.59
N MET A 320 -57.48 -37.44 45.29
CA MET A 320 -56.35 -38.22 44.79
C MET A 320 -56.65 -38.99 43.50
N GLU A 321 -57.87 -39.43 43.27
CA GLU A 321 -58.29 -40.06 42.01
C GLU A 321 -58.19 -39.17 40.77
N ARG A 322 -58.16 -37.84 40.97
CA ARG A 322 -58.02 -36.87 39.88
C ARG A 322 -56.55 -36.55 39.55
N LEU A 323 -55.63 -36.93 40.40
CA LEU A 323 -54.19 -36.64 40.23
C LEU A 323 -53.57 -37.25 38.98
N PRO A 324 -53.93 -38.43 38.47
CA PRO A 324 -53.38 -38.96 37.23
C PRO A 324 -53.61 -38.03 36.03
N SER A 325 -54.69 -37.24 36.00
CA SER A 325 -54.94 -36.28 34.92
C SER A 325 -53.99 -35.14 34.92
N VAL A 326 -53.47 -34.72 36.07
CA VAL A 326 -52.43 -33.67 36.17
C VAL A 326 -51.10 -34.22 35.66
N SER A 327 -50.71 -35.40 36.10
CA SER A 327 -49.50 -36.09 35.64
C SER A 327 -49.53 -36.29 34.13
N GLN A 328 -50.61 -36.69 33.54
CA GLN A 328 -50.77 -36.96 32.13
C GLN A 328 -50.65 -35.64 31.28
N SER A 329 -51.12 -34.53 31.83
CA SER A 329 -51.06 -33.24 31.12
C SER A 329 -49.61 -32.73 30.85
N PHE A 330 -48.72 -32.86 31.83
CA PHE A 330 -47.33 -32.42 31.65
C PHE A 330 -46.46 -33.50 31.00
N GLN A 331 -46.75 -34.78 31.13
CA GLN A 331 -46.09 -35.88 30.43
C GLN A 331 -46.22 -35.73 28.89
N ASN A 332 -47.35 -35.21 28.44
CA ASN A 332 -47.59 -34.93 27.01
C ASN A 332 -47.05 -33.58 26.54
N SER A 333 -46.57 -32.72 27.44
CA SER A 333 -46.17 -31.36 27.10
C SER A 333 -44.76 -31.24 26.49
N THR A 334 -43.88 -32.22 26.76
CA THR A 334 -42.48 -32.20 26.26
C THR A 334 -41.95 -33.63 26.12
N GLN A 335 -40.99 -33.79 25.17
CA GLN A 335 -40.19 -35.01 25.01
C GLN A 335 -38.85 -34.93 25.74
N ASP A 336 -38.51 -33.79 26.35
CA ASP A 336 -37.28 -33.59 27.10
C ASP A 336 -37.32 -34.42 28.41
N SER A 337 -36.52 -35.48 28.42
CA SER A 337 -36.47 -36.43 29.54
C SER A 337 -36.02 -35.79 30.86
N GLU A 338 -35.17 -34.79 30.80
CA GLU A 338 -34.68 -34.05 31.98
C GLU A 338 -35.80 -33.19 32.58
N LEU A 339 -36.51 -32.45 31.72
CA LEU A 339 -37.68 -31.67 32.14
C LEU A 339 -38.79 -32.58 32.69
N LEU A 340 -39.06 -33.70 32.04
CA LEU A 340 -40.05 -34.68 32.54
C LEU A 340 -39.67 -35.24 33.91
N SER A 341 -38.39 -35.57 34.11
CA SER A 341 -37.92 -36.05 35.44
C SER A 341 -38.10 -34.98 36.51
N ARG A 342 -37.80 -33.71 36.21
CA ARG A 342 -37.99 -32.58 37.11
C ARG A 342 -39.46 -32.29 37.39
N PHE A 343 -40.33 -32.33 36.38
CA PHE A 343 -41.76 -32.20 36.56
C PHE A 343 -42.38 -33.37 37.42
N ASN A 344 -41.93 -34.58 37.18
CA ASN A 344 -42.36 -35.74 38.00
C ASN A 344 -41.89 -35.54 39.43
N SER A 345 -40.69 -35.15 39.69
CA SER A 345 -40.18 -34.86 41.04
C SER A 345 -40.96 -33.75 41.73
N TYR A 346 -41.21 -32.66 41.00
CA TYR A 346 -41.98 -31.52 41.49
C TYR A 346 -43.43 -31.95 41.85
N TYR A 347 -44.09 -32.64 40.93
CA TYR A 347 -45.42 -33.14 41.11
C TYR A 347 -45.49 -34.08 42.30
N THR A 348 -44.56 -35.02 42.45
CA THR A 348 -44.50 -35.95 43.59
C THR A 348 -44.29 -35.18 44.89
N ASN A 349 -43.40 -34.24 44.94
CA ASN A 349 -43.18 -33.39 46.11
C ASN A 349 -44.45 -32.59 46.48
N LEU A 350 -45.19 -32.11 45.48
CA LEU A 350 -46.43 -31.41 45.67
C LEU A 350 -47.54 -32.32 46.22
N GLN A 351 -47.64 -33.56 45.69
CA GLN A 351 -48.56 -34.58 46.22
C GLN A 351 -48.27 -34.88 47.71
N PHE A 352 -46.99 -35.12 48.06
CA PHE A 352 -46.59 -35.33 49.45
C PHE A 352 -46.91 -34.10 50.30
N LYS A 353 -46.69 -32.89 49.78
CA LYS A 353 -46.95 -31.66 50.48
C LYS A 353 -48.44 -31.45 50.78
N TYR A 354 -49.29 -31.68 49.80
CA TYR A 354 -50.73 -31.62 50.01
C TYR A 354 -51.30 -32.80 50.87
N TYR A 355 -50.72 -33.96 50.71
CA TYR A 355 -51.16 -35.17 51.45
C TYR A 355 -50.72 -35.12 52.92
N TYR A 356 -49.45 -34.77 53.21
CA TYR A 356 -48.91 -34.80 54.59
C TYR A 356 -48.97 -33.46 55.30
N GLY A 357 -49.03 -32.40 54.53
CA GLY A 357 -49.11 -31.07 55.07
C GLY A 357 -50.50 -30.45 55.01
N ALA A 358 -51.58 -31.30 55.06
CA ALA A 358 -52.96 -30.95 54.82
C ALA A 358 -53.53 -29.79 55.69
N LEU A 359 -52.73 -29.10 56.41
CA LEU A 359 -53.14 -28.04 57.33
C LEU A 359 -52.30 -26.78 57.32
N GLU A 360 -51.25 -26.76 56.55
CA GLU A 360 -50.46 -25.53 56.45
C GLU A 360 -50.49 -25.00 55.04
N ILE A 361 -50.83 -23.71 54.88
CA ILE A 361 -50.72 -22.96 53.63
C ILE A 361 -49.25 -22.85 53.31
N ILE A 362 -48.75 -23.62 52.35
CA ILE A 362 -47.38 -23.64 52.01
C ILE A 362 -47.15 -22.79 50.73
N GLU A 363 -46.35 -21.80 50.86
CA GLU A 363 -45.83 -21.09 49.68
C GLU A 363 -45.07 -22.02 48.71
N LEU A 364 -45.69 -22.32 47.58
CA LEU A 364 -45.11 -23.13 46.52
C LEU A 364 -44.05 -22.28 45.79
N LYS A 365 -42.79 -22.67 45.91
CA LYS A 365 -41.71 -22.02 45.15
C LYS A 365 -41.82 -22.38 43.67
N PRO A 366 -41.78 -21.41 42.75
CA PRO A 366 -41.73 -21.71 41.32
C PRO A 366 -40.56 -22.62 40.94
N LEU A 367 -40.71 -23.47 39.97
CA LEU A 367 -39.69 -24.42 39.50
C LEU A 367 -38.44 -23.67 38.99
N SER A 368 -38.57 -22.46 38.47
CA SER A 368 -37.44 -21.55 38.06
C SER A 368 -36.46 -21.29 39.21
N GLN A 369 -36.89 -21.20 40.46
CA GLN A 369 -35.97 -21.02 41.60
C GLN A 369 -35.23 -22.32 41.95
N THR A 370 -35.83 -23.47 41.71
CA THR A 370 -35.21 -24.78 41.91
C THR A 370 -34.20 -25.10 40.78
N LEU A 371 -34.46 -24.63 39.57
CA LEU A 371 -33.58 -24.80 38.40
C LEU A 371 -32.32 -23.88 38.46
N LYS A 372 -32.42 -22.67 39.04
CA LYS A 372 -31.28 -21.76 39.22
C LYS A 372 -30.28 -22.24 40.28
N GLY A 373 -30.65 -23.08 41.19
CA GLY A 373 -29.78 -23.63 42.23
C GLY A 373 -28.87 -24.78 41.76
N PHE A 374 -29.07 -25.30 40.56
CA PHE A 374 -28.29 -26.43 40.03
C PHE A 374 -27.21 -26.04 39.00
N ASP A 375 -27.25 -24.80 38.45
CA ASP A 375 -26.23 -24.31 37.47
C ASP A 375 -25.02 -23.62 38.12
N SER A 376 -24.94 -23.55 39.44
CA SER A 376 -23.82 -22.91 40.17
C SER A 376 -22.92 -23.90 40.91
N GLY A 377 -22.83 -25.13 40.44
CA GLY A 377 -21.95 -26.15 41.00
C GLY A 377 -21.04 -26.74 39.92
N ASP A 378 -19.78 -26.25 39.90
CA ASP A 378 -18.57 -26.59 39.14
C ASP A 378 -18.40 -25.93 37.80
#